data_6d60eaed0b0f1ca8967bec021b2c6461
#
_entry.id   6d60eaed0b0f1ca8967bec021b2c6461
#
_cell.length_a   1.000
_cell.length_b   1.000
_cell.length_c   1.000
_cell.angle_alpha   90.00
_cell.angle_beta   90.00
_cell.angle_gamma   90.00
#
_symmetry.space_group_name_H-M   'P 1'
#
loop_
_entity.id
_entity.type
_entity.pdbx_description
1 polymer ?
#
loop_
_entity_poly.entity_id
_entity_poly.type
_entity_poly.pdbx_seq_one_letter_code
_entity_poly.pdbx_strand_id
1 'polypeptide(L)'
;ENLGINVTGKTLGIIGMGRIGKALAKRANACGMEVLYHNRRQLYVEEETKLNVTYVSKEELLSQSDFVSLNAPYTPETYHIIGEAELKQMKPTAVLINTGRGPLVDEKALVQALKDGTIHGAGLDVFEFGDYPSPELLEMENVVLTPHIGTQTLETRIIMARTVCNNVIGF
;
A
#
# COMPACT_ATOMS: atom_id res chain seq x y z
N GLU A 1 -11.22 21.70 11.22
CA GLU A 1 -9.75 21.57 11.24
C GLU A 1 -9.38 20.14 10.84
N ASN A 2 -8.60 19.96 9.77
CA ASN A 2 -8.10 18.66 9.35
C ASN A 2 -6.87 18.30 10.21
N LEU A 3 -7.09 17.53 11.26
CA LEU A 3 -6.01 17.04 12.12
C LEU A 3 -5.39 15.78 11.52
N GLY A 4 -4.06 15.74 11.45
CA GLY A 4 -3.32 14.54 11.05
C GLY A 4 -3.32 13.47 12.13
N ILE A 5 -3.00 12.23 11.72
CA ILE A 5 -2.85 11.08 12.63
C ILE A 5 -1.35 10.86 12.90
N ASN A 6 -0.98 10.69 14.18
CA ASN A 6 0.40 10.33 14.53
C ASN A 6 0.67 8.88 14.09
N VAL A 7 1.78 8.63 13.39
CA VAL A 7 2.18 7.30 12.97
C VAL A 7 2.97 6.53 14.02
N THR A 8 3.66 7.22 14.93
CA THR A 8 4.44 6.60 16.02
C THR A 8 3.53 5.79 16.94
N GLY A 9 3.91 4.54 17.21
CA GLY A 9 3.12 3.62 18.03
C GLY A 9 1.91 3.00 17.31
N LYS A 10 1.76 3.24 15.99
CA LYS A 10 0.73 2.63 15.15
C LYS A 10 1.26 1.41 14.43
N THR A 11 0.33 0.55 14.00
CA THR A 11 0.63 -0.68 13.26
C THR A 11 0.47 -0.44 11.74
N LEU A 12 1.53 -0.76 10.99
CA LEU A 12 1.51 -0.80 9.53
C LEU A 12 1.42 -2.25 9.05
N GLY A 13 0.37 -2.59 8.34
CA GLY A 13 0.23 -3.85 7.61
C GLY A 13 0.73 -3.70 6.17
N ILE A 14 1.68 -4.55 5.75
CA ILE A 14 2.23 -4.54 4.39
C ILE A 14 1.79 -5.80 3.66
N ILE A 15 0.97 -5.67 2.62
CA ILE A 15 0.64 -6.75 1.70
C ILE A 15 1.63 -6.69 0.53
N GLY A 16 2.56 -7.66 0.48
CA GLY A 16 3.64 -7.69 -0.51
C GLY A 16 4.98 -7.21 0.03
N MET A 17 5.74 -8.10 0.71
CA MET A 17 7.06 -7.82 1.30
C MET A 17 8.19 -8.09 0.28
N GLY A 18 8.07 -7.49 -0.92
CA GLY A 18 9.12 -7.43 -1.94
C GLY A 18 10.15 -6.33 -1.65
N ARG A 19 10.91 -5.91 -2.67
CA ARG A 19 11.91 -4.83 -2.51
C ARG A 19 11.32 -3.53 -1.97
N ILE A 20 10.14 -3.14 -2.45
CA ILE A 20 9.44 -1.91 -2.02
C ILE A 20 8.91 -2.09 -0.60
N GLY A 21 8.21 -3.19 -0.30
CA GLY A 21 7.69 -3.47 1.03
C GLY A 21 8.78 -3.49 2.09
N LYS A 22 9.92 -4.13 1.82
CA LYS A 22 11.10 -4.12 2.72
C LYS A 22 11.67 -2.71 2.94
N ALA A 23 11.71 -1.88 1.90
CA ALA A 23 12.15 -0.50 2.02
C ALA A 23 11.17 0.37 2.83
N LEU A 24 9.87 0.12 2.70
CA LEU A 24 8.81 0.74 3.49
C LEU A 24 8.92 0.31 4.96
N ALA A 25 9.04 -0.99 5.23
CA ALA A 25 9.18 -1.54 6.58
C ALA A 25 10.32 -0.88 7.37
N LYS A 26 11.49 -0.72 6.75
CA LYS A 26 12.64 -0.02 7.38
C LYS A 26 12.31 1.41 7.79
N ARG A 27 11.56 2.14 6.95
CA ARG A 27 11.16 3.52 7.24
C ARG A 27 10.09 3.60 8.32
N ALA A 28 9.11 2.69 8.27
CA ALA A 28 8.07 2.58 9.28
C ALA A 28 8.64 2.29 10.67
N ASN A 29 9.57 1.33 10.77
CA ASN A 29 10.29 1.06 12.02
C ASN A 29 11.04 2.30 12.54
N ALA A 30 11.71 3.06 11.65
CA ALA A 30 12.40 4.29 12.03
C ALA A 30 11.43 5.38 12.52
N CYS A 31 10.16 5.34 12.11
CA CYS A 31 9.09 6.20 12.61
C CYS A 31 8.43 5.66 13.89
N GLY A 32 8.92 4.54 14.45
CA GLY A 32 8.36 3.94 15.68
C GLY A 32 7.05 3.20 15.45
N MET A 33 6.80 2.70 14.24
CA MET A 33 5.64 1.85 13.94
C MET A 33 5.96 0.38 14.20
N GLU A 34 4.93 -0.39 14.58
CA GLU A 34 4.93 -1.85 14.48
C GLU A 34 4.64 -2.26 13.03
N VAL A 35 5.37 -3.25 12.50
CA VAL A 35 5.21 -3.67 11.10
C VAL A 35 4.79 -5.13 11.02
N LEU A 36 3.56 -5.35 10.59
CA LEU A 36 3.02 -6.66 10.19
C LEU A 36 3.14 -6.81 8.67
N TYR A 37 3.30 -8.03 8.19
CA TYR A 37 3.26 -8.26 6.76
C TYR A 37 2.59 -9.58 6.39
N HIS A 38 2.04 -9.61 5.18
CA HIS A 38 1.51 -10.80 4.53
C HIS A 38 2.12 -10.98 3.14
N ASN A 39 2.54 -12.19 2.86
CA ASN A 39 3.03 -12.66 1.57
C ASN A 39 2.52 -14.06 1.29
N ARG A 40 2.47 -14.46 0.03
CA ARG A 40 2.24 -15.86 -0.36
C ARG A 40 3.26 -16.83 0.26
N ARG A 41 4.51 -16.36 0.47
CA ARG A 41 5.57 -17.11 1.18
C ARG A 41 6.14 -16.21 2.27
N GLN A 42 6.25 -16.74 3.47
CA GLN A 42 6.92 -16.06 4.58
C GLN A 42 8.40 -15.86 4.26
N LEU A 43 8.97 -14.77 4.73
CA LEU A 43 10.43 -14.54 4.68
C LEU A 43 11.16 -15.53 5.60
N TYR A 44 12.47 -15.66 5.42
CA TYR A 44 13.30 -16.38 6.38
C TYR A 44 13.35 -15.62 7.71
N VAL A 45 13.45 -16.37 8.81
CA VAL A 45 13.44 -15.82 10.19
C VAL A 45 14.55 -14.76 10.38
N GLU A 46 15.72 -14.99 9.80
CA GLU A 46 16.83 -14.02 9.87
C GLU A 46 16.51 -12.71 9.17
N GLU A 47 15.73 -12.77 8.10
CA GLU A 47 15.31 -11.59 7.37
C GLU A 47 14.21 -10.83 8.10
N GLU A 48 13.24 -11.54 8.68
CA GLU A 48 12.20 -10.97 9.55
C GLU A 48 12.83 -10.23 10.74
N THR A 49 13.76 -10.90 11.42
CA THR A 49 14.48 -10.33 12.56
C THR A 49 15.25 -9.07 12.16
N LYS A 50 15.98 -9.11 11.04
CA LYS A 50 16.76 -7.97 10.53
C LYS A 50 15.89 -6.79 10.14
N LEU A 51 14.68 -7.05 9.62
CA LEU A 51 13.74 -6.03 9.21
C LEU A 51 12.84 -5.57 10.36
N ASN A 52 12.82 -6.29 11.48
CA ASN A 52 11.89 -6.10 12.59
C ASN A 52 10.44 -6.09 12.11
N VAL A 53 10.01 -7.20 11.50
CA VAL A 53 8.67 -7.38 10.93
C VAL A 53 8.09 -8.73 11.35
N THR A 54 6.76 -8.82 11.45
CA THR A 54 6.05 -10.03 11.85
C THR A 54 5.14 -10.52 10.73
N TYR A 55 5.32 -11.80 10.34
CA TYR A 55 4.41 -12.46 9.41
C TYR A 55 3.08 -12.81 10.08
N VAL A 56 1.98 -12.48 9.41
CA VAL A 56 0.63 -12.81 9.86
C VAL A 56 -0.26 -13.22 8.68
N SER A 57 -1.42 -13.80 8.97
CA SER A 57 -2.46 -14.02 7.95
C SER A 57 -2.96 -12.69 7.38
N LYS A 58 -3.61 -12.71 6.21
CA LYS A 58 -4.19 -11.50 5.61
C LYS A 58 -5.29 -10.93 6.53
N GLU A 59 -6.12 -11.78 7.06
CA GLU A 59 -7.21 -11.44 7.98
C GLU A 59 -6.69 -10.78 9.26
N GLU A 60 -5.65 -11.33 9.83
CA GLU A 60 -5.01 -10.80 11.02
C GLU A 60 -4.35 -9.44 10.75
N LEU A 61 -3.65 -9.32 9.61
CA LEU A 61 -3.07 -8.05 9.18
C LEU A 61 -4.14 -6.96 9.06
N LEU A 62 -5.25 -7.25 8.37
CA LEU A 62 -6.33 -6.28 8.16
C LEU A 62 -6.97 -5.83 9.48
N SER A 63 -7.23 -6.76 10.40
CA SER A 63 -7.87 -6.45 11.66
C SER A 63 -6.99 -5.71 12.67
N GLN A 64 -5.66 -5.88 12.58
CA GLN A 64 -4.72 -5.27 13.54
C GLN A 64 -4.09 -3.97 13.06
N SER A 65 -4.10 -3.69 11.75
CA SER A 65 -3.40 -2.54 11.18
C SER A 65 -4.17 -1.23 11.29
N ASP A 66 -3.46 -0.15 11.60
CA ASP A 66 -3.96 1.22 11.51
C ASP A 66 -3.74 1.79 10.10
N PHE A 67 -2.71 1.30 9.41
CA PHE A 67 -2.42 1.59 8.01
C PHE A 67 -2.18 0.29 7.26
N VAL A 68 -2.81 0.11 6.10
CA VAL A 68 -2.60 -1.04 5.22
C VAL A 68 -2.00 -0.58 3.92
N SER A 69 -0.80 -1.05 3.56
CA SER A 69 -0.10 -0.67 2.34
C SER A 69 0.04 -1.83 1.37
N LEU A 70 -0.39 -1.61 0.12
CA LEU A 70 -0.34 -2.59 -0.95
C LEU A 70 0.94 -2.41 -1.78
N ASN A 71 1.80 -3.44 -1.77
CA ASN A 71 3.07 -3.50 -2.50
C ASN A 71 3.21 -4.80 -3.30
N ALA A 72 2.12 -5.55 -3.45
CA ALA A 72 2.07 -6.77 -4.24
C ALA A 72 2.06 -6.45 -5.75
N PRO A 73 2.61 -7.32 -6.62
CA PRO A 73 2.41 -7.21 -8.05
C PRO A 73 0.94 -7.52 -8.40
N TYR A 74 0.46 -6.95 -9.50
CA TYR A 74 -0.82 -7.36 -10.07
C TYR A 74 -0.68 -8.70 -10.79
N THR A 75 -1.50 -9.65 -10.37
CA THR A 75 -1.66 -10.98 -10.98
C THR A 75 -3.13 -11.39 -10.87
N PRO A 76 -3.60 -12.44 -11.56
CA PRO A 76 -4.97 -12.94 -11.37
C PRO A 76 -5.31 -13.24 -9.90
N GLU A 77 -4.33 -13.72 -9.10
CA GLU A 77 -4.54 -14.07 -7.69
C GLU A 77 -4.57 -12.83 -6.77
N THR A 78 -4.04 -11.70 -7.23
CA THR A 78 -4.04 -10.44 -6.47
C THR A 78 -5.05 -9.42 -6.99
N TYR A 79 -5.80 -9.77 -8.05
CA TYR A 79 -6.93 -8.97 -8.51
C TYR A 79 -7.96 -8.84 -7.37
N HIS A 80 -8.33 -7.60 -7.04
CA HIS A 80 -9.23 -7.29 -5.92
C HIS A 80 -8.84 -7.98 -4.61
N ILE A 81 -7.53 -8.06 -4.32
CA ILE A 81 -7.04 -8.62 -3.04
C ILE A 81 -7.61 -7.84 -1.85
N ILE A 82 -8.03 -6.60 -2.08
CA ILE A 82 -8.85 -5.78 -1.19
C ILE A 82 -10.17 -5.49 -1.88
N GLY A 83 -11.19 -6.20 -1.49
CA GLY A 83 -12.57 -5.99 -1.87
C GLY A 83 -13.44 -5.65 -0.67
N GLU A 84 -14.76 -5.73 -0.82
CA GLU A 84 -15.73 -5.40 0.23
C GLU A 84 -15.51 -6.21 1.52
N ALA A 85 -15.22 -7.52 1.38
CA ALA A 85 -15.00 -8.40 2.52
C ALA A 85 -13.74 -8.04 3.31
N GLU A 86 -12.66 -7.65 2.63
CA GLU A 86 -11.41 -7.21 3.23
C GLU A 86 -11.55 -5.84 3.89
N LEU A 87 -12.21 -4.89 3.23
CA LEU A 87 -12.47 -3.55 3.79
C LEU A 87 -13.27 -3.63 5.10
N LYS A 88 -14.24 -4.54 5.20
CA LYS A 88 -15.00 -4.78 6.43
C LYS A 88 -14.19 -5.39 7.57
N GLN A 89 -13.04 -5.99 7.29
CA GLN A 89 -12.14 -6.54 8.32
C GLN A 89 -11.17 -5.49 8.85
N MET A 90 -10.99 -4.38 8.14
CA MET A 90 -10.13 -3.29 8.60
C MET A 90 -10.75 -2.54 9.78
N LYS A 91 -9.91 -1.88 10.57
CA LYS A 91 -10.40 -0.99 11.63
C LYS A 91 -11.18 0.19 11.02
N PRO A 92 -12.24 0.68 11.66
CA PRO A 92 -12.94 1.89 11.21
C PRO A 92 -12.03 3.14 11.17
N THR A 93 -10.93 3.11 11.92
CA THR A 93 -9.91 4.18 11.95
C THR A 93 -8.77 3.95 10.97
N ALA A 94 -8.77 2.83 10.22
CA ALA A 94 -7.68 2.46 9.34
C ALA A 94 -7.66 3.29 8.05
N VAL A 95 -6.45 3.43 7.49
CA VAL A 95 -6.20 4.05 6.19
C VAL A 95 -5.62 3.01 5.23
N LEU A 96 -6.25 2.87 4.06
CA LEU A 96 -5.74 2.02 2.97
C LEU A 96 -4.81 2.83 2.06
N ILE A 97 -3.64 2.28 1.73
CA ILE A 97 -2.65 2.92 0.86
C ILE A 97 -2.35 1.99 -0.32
N ASN A 98 -2.60 2.47 -1.54
CA ASN A 98 -2.27 1.73 -2.76
C ASN A 98 -1.27 2.52 -3.63
N THR A 99 -0.01 2.08 -3.58
CA THR A 99 1.07 2.53 -4.46
C THR A 99 1.58 1.40 -5.36
N GLY A 100 0.85 0.30 -5.41
CA GLY A 100 1.15 -0.87 -6.23
C GLY A 100 0.54 -0.78 -7.62
N ARG A 101 -0.66 -1.35 -7.79
CA ARG A 101 -1.44 -1.30 -9.03
C ARG A 101 -2.92 -1.12 -8.69
N GLY A 102 -3.64 -0.34 -9.52
CA GLY A 102 -5.05 -0.02 -9.29
C GLY A 102 -5.93 -1.24 -9.05
N PRO A 103 -5.92 -2.26 -9.92
CA PRO A 103 -6.78 -3.45 -9.78
C PRO A 103 -6.47 -4.36 -8.57
N LEU A 104 -5.56 -4.00 -7.68
CA LEU A 104 -5.42 -4.67 -6.37
C LEU A 104 -6.59 -4.33 -5.44
N VAL A 105 -7.29 -3.24 -5.70
CA VAL A 105 -8.44 -2.78 -4.92
C VAL A 105 -9.67 -2.78 -5.82
N ASP A 106 -10.78 -3.31 -5.34
CA ASP A 106 -12.09 -3.03 -5.90
C ASP A 106 -12.45 -1.57 -5.58
N GLU A 107 -12.26 -0.70 -6.56
CA GLU A 107 -12.43 0.75 -6.37
C GLU A 107 -13.87 1.13 -6.04
N LYS A 108 -14.86 0.37 -6.54
CA LYS A 108 -16.28 0.59 -6.20
C LYS A 108 -16.56 0.23 -4.75
N ALA A 109 -16.03 -0.89 -4.29
CA ALA A 109 -16.14 -1.29 -2.89
C ALA A 109 -15.43 -0.28 -1.97
N LEU A 110 -14.26 0.22 -2.37
CA LEU A 110 -13.52 1.26 -1.63
C LEU A 110 -14.34 2.54 -1.52
N VAL A 111 -14.90 3.05 -2.62
CA VAL A 111 -15.78 4.23 -2.62
C VAL A 111 -16.92 4.07 -1.62
N GLN A 112 -17.58 2.90 -1.62
CA GLN A 112 -18.68 2.65 -0.69
C GLN A 112 -18.20 2.59 0.77
N ALA A 113 -17.08 1.90 1.03
CA ALA A 113 -16.49 1.80 2.37
C ALA A 113 -16.08 3.16 2.96
N LEU A 114 -15.57 4.07 2.12
CA LEU A 114 -15.22 5.43 2.51
C LEU A 114 -16.47 6.28 2.82
N LYS A 115 -17.53 6.17 1.98
CA LYS A 115 -18.81 6.85 2.20
C LYS A 115 -19.50 6.44 3.49
N ASP A 116 -19.46 5.13 3.79
CA ASP A 116 -20.11 4.55 4.96
C ASP A 116 -19.27 4.67 6.25
N GLY A 117 -18.02 5.14 6.14
CA GLY A 117 -17.09 5.19 7.27
C GLY A 117 -16.63 3.80 7.75
N THR A 118 -16.70 2.78 6.88
CA THR A 118 -16.15 1.43 7.15
C THR A 118 -14.65 1.48 7.42
N ILE A 119 -13.94 2.37 6.71
CA ILE A 119 -12.56 2.77 6.98
C ILE A 119 -12.44 4.29 7.03
N HIS A 120 -11.37 4.79 7.65
CA HIS A 120 -11.19 6.23 7.85
C HIS A 120 -10.83 6.98 6.56
N GLY A 121 -9.97 6.43 5.73
CA GLY A 121 -9.50 7.12 4.54
C GLY A 121 -8.65 6.25 3.62
N ALA A 122 -8.20 6.83 2.50
CA ALA A 122 -7.33 6.17 1.56
C ALA A 122 -6.26 7.11 0.97
N GLY A 123 -5.10 6.53 0.60
CA GLY A 123 -4.06 7.18 -0.19
C GLY A 123 -3.79 6.36 -1.46
N LEU A 124 -4.06 6.91 -2.64
CA LEU A 124 -3.99 6.19 -3.90
C LEU A 124 -3.06 6.89 -4.89
N ASP A 125 -2.03 6.19 -5.36
CA ASP A 125 -1.15 6.64 -6.46
C ASP A 125 -1.50 5.95 -7.79
N VAL A 126 -2.45 5.00 -7.76
CA VAL A 126 -2.90 4.19 -8.89
C VAL A 126 -4.39 3.88 -8.76
N PHE A 127 -5.08 3.74 -9.91
CA PHE A 127 -6.53 3.58 -9.99
C PHE A 127 -6.92 2.36 -10.80
N GLU A 128 -8.08 1.76 -10.50
CA GLU A 128 -8.49 0.51 -11.14
C GLU A 128 -8.80 0.68 -12.63
N PHE A 129 -9.44 1.79 -13.00
CA PHE A 129 -9.96 2.00 -14.34
C PHE A 129 -9.04 2.83 -15.24
N GLY A 130 -7.74 2.88 -14.95
CA GLY A 130 -6.71 3.54 -15.76
C GLY A 130 -5.95 4.63 -15.01
N ASP A 131 -5.66 5.75 -15.69
CA ASP A 131 -4.83 6.82 -15.14
C ASP A 131 -5.62 7.84 -14.30
N TYR A 132 -6.93 7.70 -14.23
CA TYR A 132 -7.82 8.64 -13.53
C TYR A 132 -8.66 7.91 -12.48
N PRO A 133 -8.83 8.50 -11.30
CA PRO A 133 -9.73 7.98 -10.26
C PRO A 133 -11.19 8.09 -10.70
N SER A 134 -12.06 7.30 -10.10
CA SER A 134 -13.50 7.50 -10.22
C SER A 134 -13.88 8.90 -9.72
N PRO A 135 -14.89 9.55 -10.34
CA PRO A 135 -15.30 10.90 -9.97
C PRO A 135 -15.61 11.06 -8.48
N GLU A 136 -16.18 10.03 -7.87
CA GLU A 136 -16.53 10.02 -6.45
C GLU A 136 -15.31 10.19 -5.53
N LEU A 137 -14.16 9.62 -5.89
CA LEU A 137 -12.93 9.75 -5.09
C LEU A 137 -12.38 11.18 -5.12
N LEU A 138 -12.63 11.94 -6.20
CA LEU A 138 -12.19 13.34 -6.32
C LEU A 138 -12.92 14.28 -5.37
N GLU A 139 -14.13 13.91 -4.95
CA GLU A 139 -14.98 14.72 -4.07
C GLU A 139 -14.79 14.37 -2.59
N MET A 140 -13.99 13.35 -2.25
CA MET A 140 -13.80 12.89 -0.89
C MET A 140 -12.67 13.63 -0.17
N GLU A 141 -12.96 14.23 0.98
CA GLU A 141 -11.94 14.91 1.82
C GLU A 141 -11.01 13.95 2.56
N ASN A 142 -11.41 12.69 2.74
CA ASN A 142 -10.65 11.64 3.42
C ASN A 142 -9.82 10.79 2.45
N VAL A 143 -9.59 11.25 1.22
CA VAL A 143 -8.80 10.56 0.21
C VAL A 143 -7.67 11.46 -0.30
N VAL A 144 -6.46 10.93 -0.35
CA VAL A 144 -5.30 11.56 -0.99
C VAL A 144 -5.02 10.85 -2.31
N LEU A 145 -5.01 11.61 -3.40
CA LEU A 145 -4.80 11.09 -4.75
C LEU A 145 -3.51 11.68 -5.34
N THR A 146 -2.69 10.83 -5.96
CA THR A 146 -1.50 11.25 -6.70
C THR A 146 -1.48 10.55 -8.07
N PRO A 147 -0.96 11.22 -9.14
CA PRO A 147 -1.06 10.71 -10.51
C PRO A 147 0.11 9.80 -10.88
N HIS A 148 0.25 8.67 -10.19
CA HIS A 148 1.28 7.64 -10.40
C HIS A 148 2.71 8.20 -10.39
N ILE A 149 3.04 8.91 -9.30
CA ILE A 149 4.28 9.69 -9.17
C ILE A 149 5.33 9.07 -8.24
N GLY A 150 5.13 7.85 -7.76
CA GLY A 150 6.03 7.19 -6.79
C GLY A 150 7.50 7.11 -7.24
N THR A 151 7.77 7.18 -8.55
CA THR A 151 9.14 7.20 -9.11
C THR A 151 9.47 8.50 -9.85
N GLN A 152 8.68 9.56 -9.71
CA GLN A 152 8.83 10.81 -10.46
C GLN A 152 9.77 11.82 -9.77
N THR A 153 10.94 11.38 -9.33
CA THR A 153 12.04 12.28 -8.97
C THR A 153 13.06 12.34 -10.11
N LEU A 154 13.77 13.46 -10.24
CA LEU A 154 14.80 13.65 -11.26
C LEU A 154 15.88 12.54 -11.17
N GLU A 155 16.33 12.25 -9.95
CA GLU A 155 17.36 11.25 -9.67
C GLU A 155 16.90 9.85 -10.11
N THR A 156 15.66 9.48 -9.75
CA THR A 156 15.09 8.17 -10.12
C THR A 156 14.94 8.04 -11.64
N ARG A 157 14.46 9.09 -12.32
CA ARG A 157 14.34 9.11 -13.79
C ARG A 157 15.67 8.98 -14.48
N ILE A 158 16.73 9.65 -14.00
CA ILE A 158 18.09 9.51 -14.51
C ILE A 158 18.61 8.08 -14.33
N ILE A 159 18.41 7.48 -13.15
CA ILE A 159 18.83 6.09 -12.86
C ILE A 159 18.09 5.11 -13.78
N MET A 160 16.78 5.26 -13.95
CA MET A 160 15.99 4.43 -14.87
C MET A 160 16.50 4.52 -16.31
N ALA A 161 16.72 5.75 -16.82
CA ALA A 161 17.24 5.97 -18.18
C ALA A 161 18.62 5.32 -18.36
N ARG A 162 19.55 5.53 -17.43
CA ARG A 162 20.88 4.90 -17.45
C ARG A 162 20.81 3.38 -17.44
N THR A 163 19.92 2.81 -16.62
CA THR A 163 19.73 1.34 -16.55
C THR A 163 19.26 0.80 -17.90
N VAL A 164 18.28 1.47 -18.53
CA VAL A 164 17.80 1.07 -19.88
C VAL A 164 18.94 1.16 -20.91
N CYS A 165 19.67 2.29 -20.95
CA CYS A 165 20.79 2.45 -21.86
C CYS A 165 21.86 1.36 -21.66
N ASN A 166 22.25 1.10 -20.42
CA ASN A 166 23.26 0.06 -20.12
C ASN A 166 22.79 -1.33 -20.54
N ASN A 167 21.52 -1.65 -20.37
CA ASN A 167 20.97 -2.94 -20.80
C ASN A 167 20.92 -3.09 -22.33
N VAL A 168 20.78 -1.99 -23.07
CA VAL A 168 20.78 -2.00 -24.55
C VAL A 168 22.20 -2.01 -25.12
N ILE A 169 23.14 -1.25 -24.53
CA ILE A 169 24.52 -1.13 -25.03
C ILE A 169 25.41 -2.29 -24.55
N GLY A 170 25.06 -2.91 -23.43
CA GLY A 170 25.81 -4.05 -22.86
C GLY A 170 25.56 -5.41 -23.52
N PHE A 171 24.84 -5.42 -24.65
CA PHE A 171 24.64 -6.59 -25.51
C PHE A 171 25.61 -6.59 -26.69
#